data_2043bdef94458d8bcd6b2a73684b3301
#
_entry.id   2043bdef94458d8bcd6b2a73684b3301
#
_cell.length_a   1.000
_cell.length_b   1.000
_cell.length_c   1.000
_cell.angle_alpha   90.00
_cell.angle_beta   90.00
_cell.angle_gamma   90.00
#
_symmetry.space_group_name_H-M   'P 1'
#
loop_
_entity.id
_entity.type
_entity.pdbx_description
1 polymer ?
#
loop_
_entity_poly.entity_id
_entity_poly.type
_entity_poly.pdbx_seq_one_letter_code
_entity_poly.pdbx_strand_id
1 'polypeptide(L)'
;VQQVGGNLQVFYGNPLNVLQEIRQELAFDAIFFTTDYTPFARSRDAAVCEWARGEEISCQMYEGLLLNSVKKTLKADGTPYTIFTPFYKNARQFVVSKPQELIEQKICTQKIGSRVRIEDVGSKVARKYAEESVCSGGRTEGLIQLERFIEERVSQYEKGRDIPSLNATSLLSAHLKFGTLSPREVFWRVDSISNQKARDIFISELYWRDFFTQIGFYFPHVFEGEKNFRKMYDSLEWNNSEQKFCTWCNGHTGYPIVDAGMRELNRTGFMHNRVRMIVASFLVKDLRIDWKWGERYFAEHLVDYDPAVNNGNWQWAASTG
;
A
#
# COMPACT_ATOMS: atom_id res chain seq x y z
N VAL A 1 -21.41 6.95 -1.88
CA VAL A 1 -21.84 7.95 -2.86
C VAL A 1 -23.34 7.85 -3.09
N GLN A 2 -23.90 6.67 -3.37
CA GLN A 2 -25.34 6.48 -3.59
C GLN A 2 -26.19 6.86 -2.36
N GLN A 3 -25.74 6.55 -1.14
CA GLN A 3 -26.45 6.88 0.10
C GLN A 3 -26.65 8.40 0.32
N VAL A 4 -25.80 9.22 -0.30
CA VAL A 4 -25.89 10.70 -0.26
C VAL A 4 -26.39 11.28 -1.60
N GLY A 5 -27.10 10.48 -2.38
CA GLY A 5 -27.74 10.90 -3.64
C GLY A 5 -26.78 11.09 -4.83
N GLY A 6 -25.52 10.69 -4.68
CA GLY A 6 -24.51 10.81 -5.73
C GLY A 6 -24.40 9.54 -6.59
N ASN A 7 -23.66 9.64 -7.69
CA ASN A 7 -23.39 8.53 -8.58
C ASN A 7 -21.87 8.45 -8.87
N LEU A 8 -21.28 7.26 -8.64
CA LEU A 8 -19.90 7.00 -9.02
C LEU A 8 -19.83 6.79 -10.53
N GLN A 9 -19.03 7.59 -11.20
CA GLN A 9 -18.76 7.43 -12.63
C GLN A 9 -17.37 6.83 -12.82
N VAL A 10 -17.27 5.82 -13.65
CA VAL A 10 -16.03 5.09 -13.92
C VAL A 10 -15.57 5.39 -15.35
N PHE A 11 -14.29 5.65 -15.49
CA PHE A 11 -13.63 5.92 -16.77
C PHE A 11 -12.43 4.98 -16.93
N TYR A 12 -12.07 4.67 -18.16
CA TYR A 12 -10.93 3.82 -18.46
C TYR A 12 -10.02 4.50 -19.48
N GLY A 13 -8.77 4.73 -19.12
CA GLY A 13 -7.79 5.38 -19.98
C GLY A 13 -6.70 6.13 -19.20
N ASN A 14 -5.91 6.92 -19.91
CA ASN A 14 -4.96 7.83 -19.28
C ASN A 14 -5.73 8.92 -18.52
N PRO A 15 -5.46 9.15 -17.22
CA PRO A 15 -6.23 10.10 -16.41
C PRO A 15 -6.29 11.51 -16.97
N LEU A 16 -5.20 12.01 -17.56
CA LEU A 16 -5.20 13.34 -18.18
C LEU A 16 -6.15 13.41 -19.36
N ASN A 17 -6.10 12.43 -20.29
CA ASN A 17 -6.98 12.39 -21.44
C ASN A 17 -8.46 12.28 -21.01
N VAL A 18 -8.72 11.43 -20.01
CA VAL A 18 -10.08 11.29 -19.45
C VAL A 18 -10.58 12.60 -18.86
N LEU A 19 -9.75 13.34 -18.11
CA LEU A 19 -10.16 14.65 -17.57
C LEU A 19 -10.42 15.68 -18.68
N GLN A 20 -9.65 15.66 -19.75
CA GLN A 20 -9.87 16.50 -20.93
C GLN A 20 -11.21 16.17 -21.62
N GLU A 21 -11.55 14.88 -21.78
CA GLU A 21 -12.85 14.45 -22.30
C GLU A 21 -14.00 14.89 -21.39
N ILE A 22 -13.86 14.69 -20.07
CA ILE A 22 -14.86 15.14 -19.10
C ILE A 22 -15.09 16.65 -19.19
N ARG A 23 -14.01 17.43 -19.36
CA ARG A 23 -14.10 18.89 -19.46
C ARG A 23 -14.92 19.35 -20.66
N GLN A 24 -14.92 18.61 -21.76
CA GLN A 24 -15.74 18.90 -22.93
C GLN A 24 -17.24 18.72 -22.66
N GLU A 25 -17.62 17.79 -21.82
CA GLU A 25 -19.01 17.47 -21.50
C GLU A 25 -19.53 18.20 -20.23
N LEU A 26 -18.65 18.49 -19.30
CA LEU A 26 -18.99 19.06 -17.98
C LEU A 26 -18.01 20.16 -17.59
N ALA A 27 -18.52 21.37 -17.40
CA ALA A 27 -17.73 22.43 -16.78
C ALA A 27 -17.49 22.13 -15.30
N PHE A 28 -16.25 22.26 -14.85
CA PHE A 28 -15.85 22.17 -13.45
C PHE A 28 -14.69 23.11 -13.14
N ASP A 29 -14.64 23.62 -11.93
CA ASP A 29 -13.69 24.66 -11.51
C ASP A 29 -12.56 24.12 -10.65
N ALA A 30 -12.65 22.87 -10.20
CA ALA A 30 -11.65 22.27 -9.36
C ALA A 30 -11.54 20.76 -9.50
N ILE A 31 -10.32 20.25 -9.28
CA ILE A 31 -9.99 18.82 -9.20
C ILE A 31 -9.37 18.56 -7.83
N PHE A 32 -9.85 17.54 -7.13
CA PHE A 32 -9.36 17.13 -5.83
C PHE A 32 -8.94 15.68 -5.87
N PHE A 33 -7.75 15.37 -5.39
CA PHE A 33 -7.30 13.98 -5.25
C PHE A 33 -6.27 13.81 -4.12
N THR A 34 -6.07 12.57 -3.71
CA THR A 34 -5.08 12.22 -2.71
C THR A 34 -3.71 12.06 -3.35
N THR A 35 -2.69 12.69 -2.77
CA THR A 35 -1.29 12.55 -3.19
C THR A 35 -0.82 11.11 -3.06
N ASP A 36 -0.22 10.57 -4.11
CA ASP A 36 0.56 9.33 -4.10
C ASP A 36 2.05 9.66 -4.29
N TYR A 37 2.91 8.79 -3.78
CA TYR A 37 4.36 9.07 -3.67
C TYR A 37 5.20 8.29 -4.67
N THR A 38 4.60 7.38 -5.44
CA THR A 38 5.30 6.62 -6.48
C THR A 38 5.75 7.51 -7.64
N PRO A 39 6.87 7.21 -8.34
CA PRO A 39 7.31 8.00 -9.49
C PRO A 39 6.23 8.16 -10.56
N PHE A 40 5.51 7.07 -10.87
CA PHE A 40 4.39 7.10 -11.83
C PHE A 40 3.29 8.06 -11.39
N ALA A 41 2.83 7.96 -10.14
CA ALA A 41 1.76 8.82 -9.65
C ALA A 41 2.19 10.30 -9.61
N ARG A 42 3.42 10.59 -9.19
CA ARG A 42 3.97 11.95 -9.18
C ARG A 42 4.00 12.57 -10.58
N SER A 43 4.42 11.81 -11.59
CA SER A 43 4.43 12.27 -12.99
C SER A 43 3.01 12.50 -13.51
N ARG A 44 2.09 11.57 -13.24
CA ARG A 44 0.67 11.69 -13.58
C ARG A 44 0.03 12.92 -12.94
N ASP A 45 0.21 13.09 -11.64
CA ASP A 45 -0.39 14.17 -10.86
C ASP A 45 0.16 15.54 -11.29
N ALA A 46 1.45 15.61 -11.59
CA ALA A 46 2.08 16.82 -12.13
C ALA A 46 1.47 17.22 -13.48
N ALA A 47 1.32 16.25 -14.40
CA ALA A 47 0.72 16.50 -15.71
C ALA A 47 -0.74 16.97 -15.59
N VAL A 48 -1.53 16.37 -14.70
CA VAL A 48 -2.91 16.79 -14.43
C VAL A 48 -2.96 18.23 -13.89
N CYS A 49 -2.12 18.57 -12.91
CA CYS A 49 -2.10 19.91 -12.32
C CYS A 49 -1.56 20.97 -13.29
N GLU A 50 -0.63 20.62 -14.17
CA GLU A 50 -0.12 21.51 -15.21
C GLU A 50 -1.23 21.84 -16.24
N TRP A 51 -1.91 20.82 -16.73
CA TRP A 51 -3.06 21.00 -17.61
C TRP A 51 -4.17 21.84 -16.96
N ALA A 52 -4.56 21.49 -15.72
CA ALA A 52 -5.60 22.21 -14.99
C ALA A 52 -5.28 23.71 -14.85
N ARG A 53 -4.00 24.05 -14.60
CA ARG A 53 -3.55 25.45 -14.54
C ARG A 53 -3.72 26.17 -15.88
N GLY A 54 -3.45 25.49 -17.00
CA GLY A 54 -3.66 26.04 -18.34
C GLY A 54 -5.13 26.30 -18.67
N GLU A 55 -6.05 25.54 -18.06
CA GLU A 55 -7.51 25.66 -18.20
C GLU A 55 -8.17 26.53 -17.10
N GLU A 56 -7.37 27.19 -16.26
CA GLU A 56 -7.84 27.97 -15.09
C GLU A 56 -8.65 27.12 -14.07
N ILE A 57 -8.37 25.82 -13.99
CA ILE A 57 -9.01 24.87 -13.05
C ILE A 57 -8.14 24.75 -11.80
N SER A 58 -8.73 24.87 -10.62
CA SER A 58 -8.03 24.63 -9.35
C SER A 58 -7.63 23.15 -9.21
N CYS A 59 -6.34 22.87 -9.00
CA CYS A 59 -5.85 21.51 -8.77
C CYS A 59 -5.36 21.39 -7.31
N GLN A 60 -6.08 20.64 -6.49
CA GLN A 60 -5.80 20.51 -5.07
C GLN A 60 -5.48 19.07 -4.68
N MET A 61 -4.28 18.88 -4.13
CA MET A 61 -3.79 17.59 -3.65
C MET A 61 -3.82 17.55 -2.13
N TYR A 62 -4.35 16.47 -1.58
CA TYR A 62 -4.45 16.25 -0.15
C TYR A 62 -3.61 15.05 0.29
N GLU A 63 -2.88 15.21 1.38
CA GLU A 63 -2.14 14.10 1.99
C GLU A 63 -3.11 13.22 2.80
N GLY A 64 -3.36 12.00 2.32
CA GLY A 64 -4.28 11.05 2.93
C GLY A 64 -3.71 9.65 3.13
N LEU A 65 -2.58 9.32 2.50
CA LEU A 65 -2.00 7.97 2.53
C LEU A 65 -1.09 7.70 3.75
N LEU A 66 -0.62 8.75 4.44
CA LEU A 66 0.34 8.65 5.52
C LEU A 66 -0.19 9.28 6.81
N LEU A 67 0.38 8.89 7.95
CA LEU A 67 0.13 9.55 9.23
C LEU A 67 0.66 10.98 9.21
N ASN A 68 1.90 11.13 8.73
CA ASN A 68 2.58 12.41 8.59
C ASN A 68 3.16 12.58 7.20
N SER A 69 3.21 13.82 6.72
CA SER A 69 3.86 14.15 5.46
C SER A 69 5.33 13.74 5.43
N VAL A 70 5.78 13.18 4.31
CA VAL A 70 7.20 12.83 4.09
C VAL A 70 8.12 14.04 4.26
N LYS A 71 7.62 15.26 4.08
CA LYS A 71 8.39 16.51 4.25
C LYS A 71 8.54 16.92 5.71
N LYS A 72 7.61 16.51 6.58
CA LYS A 72 7.64 16.84 8.02
C LYS A 72 8.58 15.95 8.81
N THR A 73 8.78 14.72 8.38
CA THR A 73 9.51 13.69 9.13
C THR A 73 10.99 13.57 8.74
N LEU A 74 11.57 14.67 8.25
CA LEU A 74 13.00 14.76 7.91
C LEU A 74 13.87 14.98 9.16
N LYS A 75 15.17 14.74 9.01
CA LYS A 75 16.19 15.16 9.98
C LYS A 75 16.30 16.68 10.05
N ALA A 76 16.99 17.18 11.07
CA ALA A 76 17.22 18.62 11.23
C ALA A 76 17.99 19.26 10.07
N ASP A 77 18.81 18.48 9.36
CA ASP A 77 19.57 18.92 8.18
C ASP A 77 18.73 18.84 6.87
N GLY A 78 17.46 18.50 6.95
CA GLY A 78 16.56 18.36 5.80
C GLY A 78 16.71 17.05 5.02
N THR A 79 17.58 16.13 5.45
CA THR A 79 17.76 14.83 4.79
C THR A 79 16.80 13.77 5.34
N PRO A 80 16.39 12.75 4.54
CA PRO A 80 15.53 11.68 5.01
C PRO A 80 16.26 10.72 5.94
N TYR A 81 15.52 10.08 6.84
CA TYR A 81 16.00 8.95 7.60
C TYR A 81 16.08 7.71 6.71
N THR A 82 17.16 6.92 6.88
CA THR A 82 17.36 5.63 6.21
C THR A 82 17.32 4.44 7.16
N ILE A 83 17.04 4.69 8.44
CA ILE A 83 16.89 3.67 9.49
C ILE A 83 15.58 3.93 10.23
N PHE A 84 14.78 2.90 10.41
CA PHE A 84 13.43 3.01 11.00
C PHE A 84 13.42 3.58 12.41
N THR A 85 14.25 3.08 13.32
CA THR A 85 14.18 3.48 14.73
C THR A 85 14.35 4.99 14.96
N PRO A 86 15.35 5.69 14.38
CA PRO A 86 15.45 7.15 14.48
C PRO A 86 14.31 7.87 13.72
N PHE A 87 13.87 7.34 12.57
CA PHE A 87 12.68 7.85 11.89
C PHE A 87 11.46 7.83 12.81
N TYR A 88 11.15 6.67 13.39
CA TYR A 88 9.99 6.48 14.27
C TYR A 88 10.02 7.42 15.48
N LYS A 89 11.19 7.54 16.14
CA LYS A 89 11.36 8.47 17.27
C LYS A 89 11.08 9.91 16.89
N ASN A 90 11.45 10.33 15.69
CA ASN A 90 11.17 11.67 15.18
C ASN A 90 9.71 11.81 14.76
N ALA A 91 9.21 10.89 13.94
CA ALA A 91 7.87 10.97 13.34
C ALA A 91 6.74 10.98 14.39
N ARG A 92 6.88 10.23 15.48
CA ARG A 92 5.89 10.19 16.57
C ARG A 92 5.77 11.47 17.39
N GLN A 93 6.68 12.43 17.22
CA GLN A 93 6.59 13.75 17.88
C GLN A 93 5.60 14.67 17.18
N PHE A 94 5.24 14.40 15.94
CA PHE A 94 4.28 15.18 15.18
C PHE A 94 2.87 14.70 15.46
N VAL A 95 1.97 15.66 15.67
CA VAL A 95 0.55 15.36 15.85
C VAL A 95 -0.01 14.76 14.56
N VAL A 96 -0.64 13.59 14.68
CA VAL A 96 -1.42 12.99 13.60
C VAL A 96 -2.75 13.74 13.51
N SER A 97 -3.06 14.29 12.34
CA SER A 97 -4.33 15.01 12.12
C SER A 97 -5.52 14.08 12.31
N LYS A 98 -6.54 14.56 13.02
CA LYS A 98 -7.80 13.81 13.15
C LYS A 98 -8.52 13.70 11.81
N PRO A 99 -9.22 12.59 11.54
CA PRO A 99 -10.16 12.53 10.43
C PRO A 99 -11.20 13.65 10.53
N GLN A 100 -11.52 14.28 9.41
CA GLN A 100 -12.58 15.26 9.37
C GLN A 100 -13.92 14.57 9.21
N GLU A 101 -14.96 15.13 9.80
CA GLU A 101 -16.33 14.70 9.59
C GLU A 101 -16.78 15.03 8.16
N LEU A 102 -17.63 14.16 7.60
CA LEU A 102 -18.23 14.42 6.30
C LEU A 102 -19.19 15.60 6.42
N ILE A 103 -18.93 16.64 5.64
CA ILE A 103 -19.87 17.76 5.50
C ILE A 103 -20.86 17.38 4.39
N GLU A 104 -22.15 17.60 4.63
CA GLU A 104 -23.17 17.44 3.59
C GLU A 104 -22.86 18.35 2.41
N GLN A 105 -22.72 17.75 1.23
CA GLN A 105 -22.46 18.46 -0.01
C GLN A 105 -23.48 18.08 -1.05
N LYS A 106 -23.86 19.03 -1.91
CA LYS A 106 -24.64 18.74 -3.09
C LYS A 106 -23.75 17.98 -4.09
N ILE A 107 -24.15 16.78 -4.44
CA ILE A 107 -23.43 15.95 -5.41
C ILE A 107 -24.08 16.10 -6.78
N CYS A 108 -23.25 16.38 -7.78
CA CYS A 108 -23.69 16.43 -9.17
C CYS A 108 -24.10 15.03 -9.64
N THR A 109 -25.28 14.91 -10.21
CA THR A 109 -25.85 13.66 -10.74
C THR A 109 -25.78 13.54 -12.25
N GLN A 110 -25.23 14.56 -12.93
CA GLN A 110 -25.07 14.56 -14.39
C GLN A 110 -24.21 13.35 -14.81
N LYS A 111 -24.68 12.64 -15.83
CA LYS A 111 -23.99 11.50 -16.41
C LYS A 111 -23.12 11.96 -17.56
N ILE A 112 -21.87 11.51 -17.61
CA ILE A 112 -20.90 11.81 -18.67
C ILE A 112 -20.90 10.66 -19.67
N GLY A 113 -20.89 10.97 -20.95
CA GLY A 113 -21.05 10.01 -22.05
C GLY A 113 -19.90 9.01 -22.15
N SER A 114 -18.65 9.47 -21.93
CA SER A 114 -17.44 8.63 -22.02
C SER A 114 -17.24 7.62 -20.87
N ARG A 115 -18.14 7.62 -19.86
CA ARG A 115 -18.07 6.66 -18.75
C ARG A 115 -18.21 5.22 -19.25
N VAL A 116 -17.55 4.31 -18.53
CA VAL A 116 -17.65 2.87 -18.74
C VAL A 116 -18.36 2.19 -17.56
N ARG A 117 -18.90 1.00 -17.79
CA ARG A 117 -19.42 0.20 -16.68
C ARG A 117 -18.27 -0.46 -15.94
N ILE A 118 -18.36 -0.58 -14.64
CA ILE A 118 -17.30 -1.17 -13.80
C ILE A 118 -17.03 -2.64 -14.18
N GLU A 119 -18.09 -3.36 -14.59
CA GLU A 119 -18.01 -4.75 -15.01
C GLU A 119 -17.16 -4.88 -16.31
N ASP A 120 -17.27 -3.91 -17.21
CA ASP A 120 -16.50 -3.91 -18.46
C ASP A 120 -15.01 -3.64 -18.21
N VAL A 121 -14.68 -2.86 -17.19
CA VAL A 121 -13.29 -2.67 -16.73
C VAL A 121 -12.79 -3.95 -16.04
N GLY A 122 -13.58 -4.53 -15.15
CA GLY A 122 -13.26 -5.77 -14.46
C GLY A 122 -12.86 -6.89 -15.44
N SER A 123 -13.62 -7.08 -16.50
CA SER A 123 -13.33 -8.11 -17.51
C SER A 123 -12.00 -7.89 -18.27
N LYS A 124 -11.57 -6.62 -18.41
CA LYS A 124 -10.31 -6.26 -19.08
C LYS A 124 -9.08 -6.36 -18.20
N VAL A 125 -9.25 -6.17 -16.89
CA VAL A 125 -8.15 -6.01 -15.94
C VAL A 125 -8.05 -7.20 -14.97
N ALA A 126 -9.17 -7.87 -14.69
CA ALA A 126 -9.21 -8.98 -13.75
C ALA A 126 -8.43 -10.18 -14.28
N ARG A 127 -7.26 -10.38 -13.73
CA ARG A 127 -6.59 -11.67 -13.78
C ARG A 127 -7.15 -12.51 -12.65
N LYS A 128 -7.45 -13.76 -12.91
CA LYS A 128 -7.95 -14.71 -11.89
C LYS A 128 -6.74 -15.21 -11.09
N TYR A 129 -6.32 -14.45 -10.09
CA TYR A 129 -5.13 -14.80 -9.30
C TYR A 129 -5.45 -15.47 -7.97
N ALA A 130 -6.61 -15.24 -7.38
CA ALA A 130 -6.98 -15.84 -6.12
C ALA A 130 -8.28 -16.63 -6.26
N GLU A 131 -8.30 -17.84 -5.72
CA GLU A 131 -9.51 -18.68 -5.67
C GLU A 131 -10.43 -18.26 -4.52
N GLU A 132 -9.84 -17.72 -3.46
CA GLU A 132 -10.53 -17.27 -2.25
C GLU A 132 -10.05 -15.86 -1.88
N SER A 133 -10.98 -14.99 -1.48
CA SER A 133 -10.62 -13.66 -0.96
C SER A 133 -10.50 -13.69 0.56
N VAL A 134 -9.39 -13.20 1.09
CA VAL A 134 -9.16 -13.08 2.55
C VAL A 134 -9.94 -11.91 3.15
N CYS A 135 -10.24 -10.90 2.35
CA CYS A 135 -10.99 -9.73 2.81
C CYS A 135 -11.95 -9.25 1.73
N SER A 136 -13.13 -8.85 2.16
CA SER A 136 -14.09 -8.15 1.30
C SER A 136 -13.67 -6.71 1.12
N GLY A 137 -13.81 -6.16 -0.09
CA GLY A 137 -13.48 -4.77 -0.38
C GLY A 137 -14.53 -3.78 0.12
N GLY A 138 -14.16 -2.51 0.13
CA GLY A 138 -15.06 -1.41 0.46
C GLY A 138 -14.92 -0.89 1.89
N ARG A 139 -15.49 0.32 2.10
CA ARG A 139 -15.34 1.04 3.37
C ARG A 139 -16.06 0.35 4.52
N THR A 140 -17.27 -0.15 4.29
CA THR A 140 -18.08 -0.84 5.32
C THR A 140 -17.31 -2.04 5.86
N GLU A 141 -16.79 -2.88 4.99
CA GLU A 141 -15.99 -4.05 5.38
C GLU A 141 -14.71 -3.65 6.10
N GLY A 142 -14.04 -2.58 5.63
CA GLY A 142 -12.87 -2.04 6.33
C GLY A 142 -13.17 -1.62 7.76
N LEU A 143 -14.29 -0.94 7.99
CA LEU A 143 -14.72 -0.56 9.34
C LEU A 143 -15.06 -1.77 10.21
N ILE A 144 -15.80 -2.74 9.68
CA ILE A 144 -16.12 -4.01 10.38
C ILE A 144 -14.81 -4.71 10.78
N GLN A 145 -13.85 -4.79 9.86
CA GLN A 145 -12.57 -5.44 10.14
C GLN A 145 -11.75 -4.69 11.20
N LEU A 146 -11.78 -3.35 11.18
CA LEU A 146 -11.12 -2.52 12.19
C LEU A 146 -11.73 -2.72 13.58
N GLU A 147 -13.07 -2.68 13.70
CA GLU A 147 -13.75 -2.91 14.97
C GLU A 147 -13.47 -4.32 15.50
N ARG A 148 -13.56 -5.33 14.65
CA ARG A 148 -13.24 -6.72 15.04
C ARG A 148 -11.80 -6.85 15.54
N PHE A 149 -10.84 -6.16 14.90
CA PHE A 149 -9.46 -6.14 15.38
C PHE A 149 -9.35 -5.51 16.77
N ILE A 150 -10.01 -4.38 16.98
CA ILE A 150 -9.97 -3.63 18.25
C ILE A 150 -10.61 -4.44 19.38
N GLU A 151 -11.75 -5.07 19.13
CA GLU A 151 -12.51 -5.79 20.16
C GLU A 151 -11.88 -7.14 20.50
N GLU A 152 -11.45 -7.90 19.48
CA GLU A 152 -11.09 -9.31 19.67
C GLU A 152 -9.57 -9.56 19.73
N ARG A 153 -8.73 -8.77 19.04
CA ARG A 153 -7.35 -9.18 18.72
C ARG A 153 -6.28 -8.24 19.24
N VAL A 154 -6.55 -6.95 19.33
CA VAL A 154 -5.52 -5.95 19.65
C VAL A 154 -4.86 -6.20 21.01
N SER A 155 -5.60 -6.68 21.99
CA SER A 155 -5.06 -6.99 23.32
C SER A 155 -3.98 -8.08 23.30
N GLN A 156 -4.05 -8.99 22.33
CA GLN A 156 -3.11 -10.09 22.12
C GLN A 156 -2.08 -9.80 21.03
N TYR A 157 -2.15 -8.64 20.39
CA TYR A 157 -1.36 -8.32 19.20
C TYR A 157 0.14 -8.40 19.46
N GLU A 158 0.61 -7.99 20.64
CA GLU A 158 2.02 -8.04 21.01
C GLU A 158 2.65 -9.42 20.82
N LYS A 159 1.98 -10.47 21.26
CA LYS A 159 2.47 -11.86 21.18
C LYS A 159 1.96 -12.58 19.96
N GLY A 160 0.69 -12.35 19.61
CA GLY A 160 0.00 -13.09 18.56
C GLY A 160 0.45 -12.71 17.15
N ARG A 161 0.94 -11.49 16.93
CA ARG A 161 1.40 -11.04 15.61
C ARG A 161 2.57 -11.85 15.04
N ASP A 162 3.30 -12.57 15.90
CA ASP A 162 4.44 -13.38 15.49
C ASP A 162 4.07 -14.85 15.25
N ILE A 163 2.84 -15.24 15.53
CA ILE A 163 2.36 -16.62 15.45
C ILE A 163 1.24 -16.71 14.40
N PRO A 164 1.53 -17.14 13.17
CA PRO A 164 0.56 -17.15 12.07
C PRO A 164 -0.74 -17.88 12.39
N SER A 165 -0.67 -19.00 13.13
CA SER A 165 -1.85 -19.83 13.46
C SER A 165 -2.87 -19.15 14.38
N LEU A 166 -2.49 -18.07 15.09
CA LEU A 166 -3.39 -17.37 16.00
C LEU A 166 -4.32 -16.35 15.30
N ASN A 167 -4.11 -16.05 14.03
CA ASN A 167 -4.88 -15.03 13.28
C ASN A 167 -5.02 -13.71 14.05
N ALA A 168 -4.00 -13.31 14.79
CA ALA A 168 -4.04 -12.16 15.69
C ALA A 168 -3.67 -10.83 15.00
N THR A 169 -3.47 -10.83 13.68
CA THR A 169 -3.19 -9.62 12.91
C THR A 169 -4.48 -8.88 12.53
N SER A 170 -4.34 -7.60 12.17
CA SER A 170 -5.49 -6.75 11.86
C SER A 170 -6.17 -7.06 10.53
N LEU A 171 -5.45 -7.62 9.55
CA LEU A 171 -5.88 -7.81 8.16
C LEU A 171 -6.30 -6.50 7.47
N LEU A 172 -5.77 -5.35 7.90
CA LEU A 172 -6.14 -4.04 7.36
C LEU A 172 -5.27 -3.57 6.20
N SER A 173 -4.23 -4.32 5.82
CA SER A 173 -3.25 -3.90 4.82
C SER A 173 -3.86 -3.55 3.46
N ALA A 174 -4.79 -4.36 2.96
CA ALA A 174 -5.51 -4.07 1.71
C ALA A 174 -6.40 -2.82 1.85
N HIS A 175 -7.13 -2.67 2.96
CA HIS A 175 -7.97 -1.49 3.21
C HIS A 175 -7.15 -0.20 3.27
N LEU A 176 -5.96 -0.25 3.90
CA LEU A 176 -5.02 0.87 3.95
C LEU A 176 -4.39 1.15 2.59
N LYS A 177 -4.12 0.11 1.78
CA LYS A 177 -3.58 0.28 0.42
C LYS A 177 -4.58 0.93 -0.52
N PHE A 178 -5.82 0.49 -0.53
CA PHE A 178 -6.87 1.01 -1.39
C PHE A 178 -7.59 2.25 -0.82
N GLY A 179 -7.18 2.72 0.38
CA GLY A 179 -7.75 3.91 1.00
C GLY A 179 -9.22 3.78 1.41
N THR A 180 -9.74 2.56 1.53
CA THR A 180 -11.08 2.32 2.09
C THR A 180 -11.12 2.62 3.59
N LEU A 181 -9.94 2.59 4.24
CA LEU A 181 -9.68 3.17 5.56
C LEU A 181 -8.49 4.11 5.47
N SER A 182 -8.60 5.29 6.12
CA SER A 182 -7.47 6.18 6.29
C SER A 182 -6.53 5.65 7.37
N PRO A 183 -5.19 5.69 7.19
CA PRO A 183 -4.26 5.35 8.26
C PRO A 183 -4.42 6.25 9.49
N ARG A 184 -4.85 7.49 9.32
CA ARG A 184 -5.14 8.41 10.43
C ARG A 184 -6.38 7.99 11.21
N GLU A 185 -7.42 7.50 10.53
CA GLU A 185 -8.60 6.94 11.17
C GLU A 185 -8.25 5.70 12.00
N VAL A 186 -7.49 4.78 11.42
CA VAL A 186 -6.99 3.59 12.13
C VAL A 186 -6.13 3.99 13.32
N PHE A 187 -5.22 4.96 13.15
CA PHE A 187 -4.39 5.50 14.24
C PHE A 187 -5.25 5.97 15.41
N TRP A 188 -6.22 6.86 15.18
CA TRP A 188 -7.03 7.45 16.25
C TRP A 188 -7.95 6.43 16.94
N ARG A 189 -8.45 5.44 16.18
CA ARG A 189 -9.24 4.33 16.76
C ARG A 189 -8.38 3.44 17.66
N VAL A 190 -7.16 3.14 17.26
CA VAL A 190 -6.21 2.33 18.03
C VAL A 190 -5.61 3.13 19.19
N ASP A 191 -5.38 4.44 19.04
CA ASP A 191 -4.81 5.29 20.09
C ASP A 191 -5.70 5.40 21.34
N SER A 192 -7.00 5.15 21.19
CA SER A 192 -7.96 5.13 22.29
C SER A 192 -7.93 3.85 23.15
N ILE A 193 -7.12 2.83 22.79
CA ILE A 193 -7.09 1.54 23.46
C ILE A 193 -6.27 1.63 24.76
N SER A 194 -6.77 1.05 25.84
CA SER A 194 -6.14 1.08 27.17
C SER A 194 -4.84 0.28 27.28
N ASN A 195 -4.68 -0.80 26.49
CA ASN A 195 -3.44 -1.59 26.47
C ASN A 195 -2.36 -0.83 25.70
N GLN A 196 -1.61 0.00 26.42
CA GLN A 196 -0.57 0.87 25.85
C GLN A 196 0.47 0.11 25.02
N LYS A 197 0.93 -1.05 25.48
CA LYS A 197 1.99 -1.80 24.81
C LYS A 197 1.52 -2.36 23.46
N ALA A 198 0.34 -2.97 23.43
CA ALA A 198 -0.25 -3.48 22.18
C ALA A 198 -0.53 -2.35 21.20
N ARG A 199 -1.07 -1.24 21.70
CA ARG A 199 -1.31 -0.01 20.94
C ARG A 199 -0.02 0.52 20.29
N ASP A 200 1.03 0.76 21.08
CA ASP A 200 2.28 1.35 20.60
C ASP A 200 2.97 0.43 19.56
N ILE A 201 2.91 -0.89 19.74
CA ILE A 201 3.40 -1.86 18.77
C ILE A 201 2.61 -1.78 17.46
N PHE A 202 1.28 -1.77 17.51
CA PHE A 202 0.46 -1.69 16.30
C PHE A 202 0.66 -0.34 15.57
N ILE A 203 0.68 0.76 16.30
CA ILE A 203 0.94 2.10 15.74
C ILE A 203 2.32 2.14 15.05
N SER A 204 3.33 1.44 15.59
CA SER A 204 4.64 1.37 14.92
C SER A 204 4.57 0.72 13.54
N GLU A 205 3.63 -0.21 13.28
CA GLU A 205 3.45 -0.82 11.97
C GLU A 205 2.87 0.19 10.94
N LEU A 206 2.03 1.13 11.38
CA LEU A 206 1.58 2.23 10.52
C LEU A 206 2.76 3.14 10.15
N TYR A 207 3.68 3.40 11.08
CA TYR A 207 4.88 4.18 10.79
C TYR A 207 5.89 3.43 9.92
N TRP A 208 5.92 2.10 9.91
CA TRP A 208 6.71 1.33 8.94
C TRP A 208 6.25 1.60 7.51
N ARG A 209 4.93 1.72 7.26
CA ARG A 209 4.39 2.15 5.98
C ARG A 209 4.90 3.54 5.58
N ASP A 210 4.81 4.50 6.49
CA ASP A 210 5.28 5.87 6.26
C ASP A 210 6.79 5.89 5.96
N PHE A 211 7.57 5.11 6.70
CA PHE A 211 9.01 5.00 6.50
C PHE A 211 9.38 4.50 5.11
N PHE A 212 8.81 3.38 4.67
CA PHE A 212 9.12 2.86 3.34
C PHE A 212 8.63 3.79 2.23
N THR A 213 7.50 4.46 2.42
CA THR A 213 7.03 5.49 1.47
C THR A 213 7.99 6.67 1.41
N GLN A 214 8.54 7.11 2.56
CA GLN A 214 9.58 8.17 2.59
C GLN A 214 10.84 7.71 1.85
N ILE A 215 11.30 6.47 2.05
CA ILE A 215 12.44 5.90 1.32
C ILE A 215 12.16 5.96 -0.19
N GLY A 216 11.02 5.45 -0.66
CA GLY A 216 10.68 5.47 -2.08
C GLY A 216 10.59 6.89 -2.65
N PHE A 217 10.08 7.85 -1.88
CA PHE A 217 9.94 9.23 -2.31
C PHE A 217 11.29 9.94 -2.51
N TYR A 218 12.23 9.79 -1.57
CA TYR A 218 13.52 10.47 -1.61
C TYR A 218 14.60 9.69 -2.37
N PHE A 219 14.41 8.39 -2.54
CA PHE A 219 15.32 7.51 -3.26
C PHE A 219 14.59 6.77 -4.40
N PRO A 220 14.02 7.49 -5.39
CA PRO A 220 13.15 6.89 -6.41
C PRO A 220 13.83 5.82 -7.28
N HIS A 221 15.17 5.78 -7.30
CA HIS A 221 15.91 4.74 -8.01
C HIS A 221 15.59 3.32 -7.53
N VAL A 222 15.06 3.14 -6.31
CA VAL A 222 14.64 1.82 -5.81
C VAL A 222 13.49 1.23 -6.63
N PHE A 223 12.72 2.06 -7.34
CA PHE A 223 11.63 1.62 -8.24
C PHE A 223 12.10 1.35 -9.68
N GLU A 224 13.37 1.60 -10.01
CA GLU A 224 13.91 1.41 -11.36
C GLU A 224 14.34 -0.04 -11.63
N GLY A 225 13.70 -0.99 -10.99
CA GLY A 225 13.71 -2.44 -11.30
C GLY A 225 15.02 -3.20 -11.09
N GLU A 226 16.18 -2.57 -11.31
CA GLU A 226 17.48 -3.24 -11.27
C GLU A 226 18.44 -2.69 -10.22
N LYS A 227 18.04 -1.67 -9.47
CA LYS A 227 18.91 -0.97 -8.53
C LYS A 227 18.58 -1.31 -7.09
N ASN A 228 19.61 -1.59 -6.32
CA ASN A 228 19.50 -1.71 -4.88
C ASN A 228 19.49 -0.34 -4.21
N PHE A 229 18.91 -0.24 -3.03
CA PHE A 229 18.98 0.99 -2.23
C PHE A 229 20.44 1.42 -2.02
N ARG A 230 21.28 0.44 -1.69
CA ARG A 230 22.75 0.65 -1.63
C ARG A 230 23.38 0.12 -2.91
N LYS A 231 23.81 1.04 -3.77
CA LYS A 231 24.41 0.76 -5.09
C LYS A 231 25.58 -0.24 -5.08
N MET A 232 26.31 -0.33 -3.95
CA MET A 232 27.41 -1.28 -3.81
C MET A 232 26.97 -2.75 -3.95
N TYR A 233 25.69 -3.03 -3.81
CA TYR A 233 25.11 -4.38 -3.96
C TYR A 233 24.55 -4.66 -5.36
N ASP A 234 24.64 -3.71 -6.31
CA ASP A 234 24.17 -3.91 -7.68
C ASP A 234 25.00 -4.98 -8.42
N SER A 235 26.24 -5.21 -7.97
CA SER A 235 27.14 -6.22 -8.52
C SER A 235 27.05 -7.61 -7.86
N LEU A 236 26.07 -7.84 -6.97
CA LEU A 236 25.90 -9.15 -6.36
C LEU A 236 25.54 -10.22 -7.40
N GLU A 237 26.30 -11.29 -7.41
CA GLU A 237 26.03 -12.45 -8.26
C GLU A 237 24.98 -13.36 -7.60
N TRP A 238 23.95 -13.69 -8.36
CA TRP A 238 22.86 -14.56 -7.97
C TRP A 238 22.87 -15.85 -8.77
N ASN A 239 22.47 -16.97 -8.17
CA ASN A 239 22.39 -18.24 -8.90
C ASN A 239 21.23 -18.26 -9.92
N ASN A 240 20.17 -17.54 -9.67
CA ASN A 240 19.00 -17.35 -10.54
C ASN A 240 18.50 -18.62 -11.25
N SER A 241 18.40 -19.73 -10.53
CA SER A 241 17.86 -20.98 -11.05
C SER A 241 16.34 -20.87 -11.23
N GLU A 242 15.87 -20.87 -12.48
CA GLU A 242 14.44 -20.85 -12.81
C GLU A 242 13.70 -22.04 -12.20
N GLN A 243 14.30 -23.23 -12.22
CA GLN A 243 13.70 -24.43 -11.64
C GLN A 243 13.45 -24.28 -10.14
N LYS A 244 14.45 -23.78 -9.38
CA LYS A 244 14.30 -23.52 -7.94
C LYS A 244 13.29 -22.41 -7.68
N PHE A 245 13.28 -21.37 -8.50
CA PHE A 245 12.29 -20.30 -8.41
C PHE A 245 10.87 -20.82 -8.64
N CYS A 246 10.64 -21.59 -9.68
CA CYS A 246 9.33 -22.22 -9.92
C CYS A 246 8.90 -23.13 -8.76
N THR A 247 9.84 -23.89 -8.19
CA THR A 247 9.58 -24.75 -7.03
C THR A 247 9.14 -23.92 -5.83
N TRP A 248 9.79 -22.78 -5.59
CA TRP A 248 9.43 -21.84 -4.54
C TRP A 248 8.06 -21.20 -4.81
N CYS A 249 7.82 -20.68 -6.01
CA CYS A 249 6.55 -20.09 -6.41
C CYS A 249 5.37 -21.04 -6.17
N ASN A 250 5.54 -22.32 -6.47
CA ASN A 250 4.50 -23.34 -6.33
C ASN A 250 4.36 -23.92 -4.90
N GLY A 251 5.22 -23.50 -3.97
CA GLY A 251 5.21 -24.04 -2.60
C GLY A 251 5.53 -25.53 -2.52
N HIS A 252 6.58 -25.95 -3.22
CA HIS A 252 7.04 -27.34 -3.29
C HIS A 252 8.53 -27.47 -2.91
N THR A 253 9.02 -26.57 -2.04
CA THR A 253 10.44 -26.55 -1.62
C THR A 253 10.82 -27.69 -0.70
N GLY A 254 9.84 -28.34 -0.07
CA GLY A 254 10.03 -29.33 0.99
C GLY A 254 10.19 -28.72 2.39
N TYR A 255 10.18 -27.40 2.51
CA TYR A 255 10.18 -26.68 3.79
C TYR A 255 8.74 -26.27 4.15
N PRO A 256 8.10 -26.92 5.14
CA PRO A 256 6.66 -26.81 5.38
C PRO A 256 6.16 -25.37 5.54
N ILE A 257 6.89 -24.51 6.27
CA ILE A 257 6.46 -23.12 6.48
C ILE A 257 6.56 -22.27 5.21
N VAL A 258 7.58 -22.52 4.38
CA VAL A 258 7.75 -21.83 3.09
C VAL A 258 6.65 -22.27 2.14
N ASP A 259 6.43 -23.56 2.02
CA ASP A 259 5.43 -24.14 1.14
C ASP A 259 4.01 -23.71 1.52
N ALA A 260 3.69 -23.70 2.82
CA ALA A 260 2.41 -23.22 3.33
C ALA A 260 2.18 -21.76 2.99
N GLY A 261 3.21 -20.89 3.19
CA GLY A 261 3.12 -19.47 2.88
C GLY A 261 2.90 -19.19 1.39
N MET A 262 3.64 -19.87 0.51
CA MET A 262 3.49 -19.69 -0.94
C MET A 262 2.15 -20.19 -1.45
N ARG A 263 1.65 -21.32 -0.91
CA ARG A 263 0.31 -21.83 -1.24
C ARG A 263 -0.80 -20.90 -0.74
N GLU A 264 -0.64 -20.32 0.46
CA GLU A 264 -1.57 -19.32 0.97
C GLU A 264 -1.63 -18.10 0.04
N LEU A 265 -0.47 -17.54 -0.35
CA LEU A 265 -0.37 -16.43 -1.29
C LEU A 265 -1.08 -16.74 -2.61
N ASN A 266 -0.78 -17.89 -3.21
CA ASN A 266 -1.34 -18.27 -4.51
C ASN A 266 -2.86 -18.46 -4.46
N ARG A 267 -3.38 -18.99 -3.35
CA ARG A 267 -4.80 -19.25 -3.20
C ARG A 267 -5.60 -18.01 -2.85
N THR A 268 -5.02 -17.12 -2.02
CA THR A 268 -5.80 -16.06 -1.35
C THR A 268 -5.36 -14.64 -1.72
N GLY A 269 -4.21 -14.47 -2.35
CA GLY A 269 -3.60 -13.15 -2.56
C GLY A 269 -3.07 -12.51 -1.28
N PHE A 270 -2.99 -13.26 -0.17
CA PHE A 270 -2.52 -12.78 1.11
C PHE A 270 -1.46 -13.72 1.70
N MET A 271 -0.61 -13.19 2.54
CA MET A 271 0.34 -13.95 3.34
C MET A 271 0.61 -13.20 4.64
N HIS A 272 0.61 -13.90 5.76
CA HIS A 272 0.96 -13.35 7.06
C HIS A 272 2.36 -12.72 7.05
N ASN A 273 2.53 -11.51 7.64
CA ASN A 273 3.80 -10.75 7.56
C ASN A 273 5.03 -11.58 8.01
N ARG A 274 4.93 -12.33 9.09
CA ARG A 274 6.05 -13.16 9.56
C ARG A 274 6.44 -14.24 8.53
N VAL A 275 5.45 -14.78 7.83
CA VAL A 275 5.68 -15.78 6.77
C VAL A 275 6.31 -15.12 5.56
N ARG A 276 5.89 -13.88 5.17
CA ARG A 276 6.57 -13.12 4.10
C ARG A 276 8.06 -12.98 4.34
N MET A 277 8.46 -12.67 5.58
CA MET A 277 9.88 -12.56 5.95
C MET A 277 10.62 -13.90 5.78
N ILE A 278 9.99 -15.01 6.18
CA ILE A 278 10.58 -16.35 6.09
C ILE A 278 10.75 -16.77 4.63
N VAL A 279 9.71 -16.67 3.81
CA VAL A 279 9.77 -17.10 2.40
C VAL A 279 10.71 -16.21 1.57
N ALA A 280 10.79 -14.90 1.88
CA ALA A 280 11.73 -14.00 1.24
C ALA A 280 13.18 -14.32 1.63
N SER A 281 13.43 -14.52 2.93
CA SER A 281 14.76 -14.93 3.41
C SER A 281 15.21 -16.26 2.78
N PHE A 282 14.31 -17.24 2.69
CA PHE A 282 14.59 -18.53 2.06
C PHE A 282 14.97 -18.39 0.59
N LEU A 283 14.19 -17.60 -0.19
CA LEU A 283 14.51 -17.35 -1.60
C LEU A 283 15.91 -16.76 -1.77
N VAL A 284 16.22 -15.75 -0.97
CA VAL A 284 17.45 -14.95 -1.12
C VAL A 284 18.68 -15.65 -0.52
N LYS A 285 18.55 -16.20 0.70
CA LYS A 285 19.70 -16.71 1.47
C LYS A 285 19.99 -18.19 1.15
N ASP A 286 18.95 -19.01 1.06
CA ASP A 286 19.10 -20.45 0.88
C ASP A 286 19.13 -20.84 -0.61
N LEU A 287 18.23 -20.29 -1.42
CA LEU A 287 18.22 -20.56 -2.87
C LEU A 287 19.18 -19.65 -3.65
N ARG A 288 19.63 -18.55 -3.09
CA ARG A 288 20.50 -17.53 -3.70
C ARG A 288 19.93 -17.00 -5.02
N ILE A 289 18.62 -16.75 -5.03
CA ILE A 289 17.89 -16.16 -6.16
C ILE A 289 17.74 -14.65 -5.89
N ASP A 290 17.90 -13.85 -6.94
CA ASP A 290 17.76 -12.39 -6.87
C ASP A 290 16.40 -12.02 -6.25
N TRP A 291 16.45 -11.19 -5.21
CA TRP A 291 15.28 -10.72 -4.49
C TRP A 291 14.23 -10.06 -5.42
N LYS A 292 14.65 -9.48 -6.53
CA LYS A 292 13.78 -8.84 -7.51
C LYS A 292 12.79 -9.81 -8.17
N TRP A 293 13.17 -11.09 -8.29
CA TRP A 293 12.25 -12.12 -8.80
C TRP A 293 11.10 -12.35 -7.81
N GLY A 294 11.43 -12.45 -6.52
CA GLY A 294 10.43 -12.60 -5.47
C GLY A 294 9.59 -11.35 -5.27
N GLU A 295 10.20 -10.17 -5.34
CA GLU A 295 9.49 -8.88 -5.26
C GLU A 295 8.43 -8.76 -6.36
N ARG A 296 8.78 -9.10 -7.61
CA ARG A 296 7.86 -9.10 -8.75
C ARG A 296 6.75 -10.12 -8.58
N TYR A 297 7.09 -11.33 -8.10
CA TYR A 297 6.08 -12.35 -7.83
C TYR A 297 5.07 -11.89 -6.78
N PHE A 298 5.53 -11.25 -5.73
CA PHE A 298 4.65 -10.67 -4.72
C PHE A 298 3.82 -9.52 -5.27
N ALA A 299 4.40 -8.67 -6.12
CA ALA A 299 3.68 -7.58 -6.78
C ALA A 299 2.50 -8.07 -7.63
N GLU A 300 2.67 -9.23 -8.26
CA GLU A 300 1.64 -9.85 -9.11
C GLU A 300 0.55 -10.57 -8.32
N HIS A 301 0.82 -11.02 -7.08
CA HIS A 301 -0.09 -11.90 -6.34
C HIS A 301 -0.72 -11.25 -5.10
N LEU A 302 -0.05 -10.28 -4.47
CA LEU A 302 -0.55 -9.67 -3.23
C LEU A 302 -1.72 -8.73 -3.48
N VAL A 303 -2.84 -8.95 -2.81
CA VAL A 303 -3.99 -8.03 -2.79
C VAL A 303 -3.67 -6.68 -2.13
N ASP A 304 -2.71 -6.67 -1.21
CA ASP A 304 -2.26 -5.48 -0.49
C ASP A 304 -0.95 -4.91 -1.04
N TYR A 305 -0.59 -5.24 -2.28
CA TYR A 305 0.66 -4.76 -2.88
C TYR A 305 0.82 -3.25 -2.79
N ASP A 306 1.89 -2.83 -2.16
CA ASP A 306 2.35 -1.46 -2.12
C ASP A 306 3.81 -1.41 -2.59
N PRO A 307 4.13 -0.65 -3.67
CA PRO A 307 5.47 -0.66 -4.26
C PRO A 307 6.59 -0.31 -3.28
N ALA A 308 6.37 0.71 -2.43
CA ALA A 308 7.38 1.16 -1.48
C ALA A 308 7.60 0.14 -0.35
N VAL A 309 6.50 -0.37 0.20
CA VAL A 309 6.54 -1.35 1.29
C VAL A 309 7.09 -2.68 0.81
N ASN A 310 6.64 -3.17 -0.35
CA ASN A 310 7.11 -4.43 -0.91
C ASN A 310 8.61 -4.37 -1.23
N ASN A 311 9.03 -3.38 -2.01
CA ASN A 311 10.44 -3.19 -2.37
C ASN A 311 11.35 -3.06 -1.14
N GLY A 312 10.97 -2.18 -0.18
CA GLY A 312 11.77 -1.97 1.02
C GLY A 312 11.93 -3.23 1.88
N ASN A 313 10.86 -4.03 2.05
CA ASN A 313 10.92 -5.28 2.79
C ASN A 313 11.73 -6.37 2.07
N TRP A 314 11.64 -6.46 0.75
CA TRP A 314 12.47 -7.38 -0.03
C TRP A 314 13.96 -7.03 0.05
N GLN A 315 14.30 -5.76 -0.06
CA GLN A 315 15.69 -5.31 0.11
C GLN A 315 16.21 -5.53 1.53
N TRP A 316 15.34 -5.36 2.53
CA TRP A 316 15.68 -5.73 3.91
C TRP A 316 15.97 -7.23 4.05
N ALA A 317 15.12 -8.11 3.49
CA ALA A 317 15.34 -9.56 3.49
C ALA A 317 16.64 -9.95 2.75
N ALA A 318 16.94 -9.27 1.66
CA ALA A 318 18.15 -9.45 0.86
C ALA A 318 19.42 -8.85 1.52
N SER A 319 19.28 -8.03 2.57
CA SER A 319 20.38 -7.25 3.17
C SER A 319 21.03 -6.25 2.21
N THR A 320 20.27 -5.77 1.22
CA THR A 320 20.71 -4.78 0.21
C THR A 320 20.15 -3.38 0.51
N GLY A 321 19.29 -3.27 1.52
CA GLY A 321 18.62 -2.05 1.97
C GLY A 321 19.32 -1.29 3.09
#